data_8b942ddc85f2b8d77ab66e09e432b7cd
#
_entry.id   8b942ddc85f2b8d77ab66e09e432b7cd
#
_cell.length_a   1.000
_cell.length_b   1.000
_cell.length_c   1.000
_cell.angle_alpha   90.00
_cell.angle_beta   90.00
_cell.angle_gamma   90.00
#
_symmetry.space_group_name_H-M   'P 1'
#
loop_
_entity.id
_entity.type
_entity.pdbx_description
1 polymer ?
#
loop_
_entity_poly.entity_id
_entity_poly.type
_entity_poly.pdbx_seq_one_letter_code
_entity_poly.pdbx_strand_id
1 'polypeptide(L)'
;MNVQSWGPQDLVFEEQYNVWGKRLFPWSGVPEPEWGGAWVAVDAGTTSTAHSHDENEMFFIVEGSGTMRIDGESRTVGPGDTVFIPPFNEHSLTNEGDDRLLFLTIWWGGEDGATSE
;
A
#
# COMPACT_ATOMS: atom_id res chain seq x y z
N MET A 1 3.15 17.81 -20.04
CA MET A 1 2.27 17.09 -19.08
C MET A 1 2.85 15.71 -18.82
N ASN A 2 2.99 15.35 -17.57
CA ASN A 2 3.52 14.03 -17.20
C ASN A 2 2.39 13.16 -16.69
N VAL A 3 2.14 12.06 -17.38
CA VAL A 3 1.09 11.09 -17.00
C VAL A 3 1.73 9.72 -16.86
N GLN A 4 1.39 9.04 -15.80
CA GLN A 4 1.83 7.67 -15.56
C GLN A 4 0.59 6.78 -15.48
N SER A 5 0.59 5.73 -16.27
CA SER A 5 -0.50 4.75 -16.28
C SER A 5 0.03 3.39 -15.91
N TRP A 6 -0.82 2.56 -15.31
CA TRP A 6 -0.45 1.19 -15.02
C TRP A 6 -1.63 0.27 -15.35
N GLY A 7 -1.31 -0.98 -15.62
CA GLY A 7 -2.30 -2.04 -15.78
C GLY A 7 -1.84 -3.26 -14.99
N PRO A 8 -2.63 -4.33 -14.97
CA PRO A 8 -2.26 -5.52 -14.19
C PRO A 8 -0.89 -6.09 -14.54
N GLN A 9 -0.45 -5.94 -15.80
CA GLN A 9 0.84 -6.44 -16.24
C GLN A 9 2.02 -5.64 -15.69
N ASP A 10 1.77 -4.45 -15.15
CA ASP A 10 2.82 -3.61 -14.57
C ASP A 10 3.05 -3.90 -13.10
N LEU A 11 2.18 -4.68 -12.48
CA LEU A 11 2.31 -5.05 -11.08
C LEU A 11 3.39 -6.12 -10.93
N VAL A 12 4.26 -5.94 -9.94
CA VAL A 12 5.33 -6.89 -9.62
C VAL A 12 5.04 -7.48 -8.25
N PHE A 13 5.13 -8.80 -8.13
CA PHE A 13 4.92 -9.45 -6.84
C PHE A 13 6.10 -9.18 -5.92
N GLU A 14 5.81 -8.65 -4.74
CA GLU A 14 6.80 -8.35 -3.70
C GLU A 14 6.66 -9.41 -2.60
N GLU A 15 7.49 -10.42 -2.68
CA GLU A 15 7.42 -11.59 -1.81
C GLU A 15 7.47 -11.23 -0.33
N GLN A 16 8.32 -10.27 0.03
CA GLN A 16 8.48 -9.87 1.44
C GLN A 16 7.21 -9.27 2.02
N TYR A 17 6.35 -8.70 1.19
CA TYR A 17 5.08 -8.10 1.65
C TYR A 17 3.87 -8.95 1.27
N ASN A 18 4.06 -9.97 0.46
CA ASN A 18 2.99 -10.85 -0.05
C ASN A 18 1.91 -10.06 -0.80
N VAL A 19 2.33 -9.08 -1.58
CA VAL A 19 1.42 -8.24 -2.38
C VAL A 19 2.04 -7.97 -3.75
N TRP A 20 1.21 -7.47 -4.67
CA TRP A 20 1.65 -6.98 -5.97
C TRP A 20 1.74 -5.46 -5.87
N GLY A 21 2.75 -4.87 -6.49
CA GLY A 21 2.95 -3.44 -6.38
C GLY A 21 3.48 -2.79 -7.64
N LYS A 22 3.16 -1.50 -7.79
CA LYS A 22 3.71 -0.62 -8.82
C LYS A 22 4.05 0.69 -8.14
N ARG A 23 5.34 0.94 -7.94
CA ARG A 23 5.79 2.17 -7.28
C ARG A 23 5.59 3.37 -8.20
N LEU A 24 5.30 4.52 -7.63
CA LEU A 24 5.12 5.76 -8.37
C LEU A 24 6.46 6.32 -8.83
N PHE A 25 7.51 6.11 -8.07
CA PHE A 25 8.85 6.66 -8.35
C PHE A 25 9.87 5.53 -8.46
N PRO A 26 10.92 5.68 -9.27
CA PRO A 26 11.23 6.86 -10.07
C PRO A 26 10.24 7.02 -11.23
N TRP A 27 10.01 8.26 -11.61
CA TRP A 27 9.08 8.62 -12.68
C TRP A 27 9.81 9.61 -13.59
N SER A 28 10.12 9.20 -14.82
CA SER A 28 10.91 10.00 -15.75
C SER A 28 10.29 11.38 -15.98
N GLY A 29 11.11 12.42 -15.83
CA GLY A 29 10.66 13.79 -16.02
C GLY A 29 10.00 14.42 -14.80
N VAL A 30 9.90 13.69 -13.70
CA VAL A 30 9.30 14.18 -12.47
C VAL A 30 10.35 14.13 -11.35
N PRO A 31 10.60 15.27 -10.69
CA PRO A 31 11.52 15.27 -9.54
C PRO A 31 10.99 14.34 -8.44
N GLU A 32 11.87 13.55 -7.88
CA GLU A 32 11.48 12.61 -6.84
C GLU A 32 11.21 13.37 -5.53
N PRO A 33 10.01 13.23 -4.95
CA PRO A 33 9.68 13.94 -3.71
C PRO A 33 10.25 13.23 -2.48
N GLU A 34 10.04 13.85 -1.32
CA GLU A 34 10.44 13.26 -0.04
C GLU A 34 9.43 12.23 0.47
N TRP A 35 8.40 11.94 -0.29
CA TRP A 35 7.42 10.92 0.04
C TRP A 35 7.44 9.84 -1.05
N GLY A 36 6.96 8.67 -0.72
CA GLY A 36 6.83 7.57 -1.68
C GLY A 36 5.39 7.14 -1.81
N GLY A 37 5.14 6.34 -2.83
CA GLY A 37 3.81 5.79 -3.04
C GLY A 37 3.83 4.64 -4.00
N ALA A 38 2.76 3.86 -3.97
CA ALA A 38 2.62 2.69 -4.83
C ALA A 38 1.15 2.30 -4.98
N TRP A 39 0.81 1.79 -6.15
CA TRP A 39 -0.40 1.03 -6.33
C TRP A 39 -0.13 -0.38 -5.82
N VAL A 40 -1.05 -0.92 -5.02
CA VAL A 40 -0.87 -2.22 -4.41
C VAL A 40 -2.12 -3.07 -4.60
N ALA A 41 -1.91 -4.33 -4.97
CA ALA A 41 -2.99 -5.29 -5.09
C ALA A 41 -2.74 -6.49 -4.17
N VAL A 42 -3.78 -6.89 -3.45
CA VAL A 42 -3.77 -8.05 -2.58
C VAL A 42 -4.64 -9.12 -3.24
N ASP A 43 -4.07 -10.28 -3.51
CA ASP A 43 -4.83 -11.36 -4.13
C ASP A 43 -5.96 -11.86 -3.24
N ALA A 44 -7.02 -12.37 -3.87
CA ALA A 44 -8.14 -12.93 -3.15
C ALA A 44 -7.67 -14.01 -2.18
N GLY A 45 -8.18 -13.97 -0.96
CA GLY A 45 -7.88 -14.97 0.06
C GLY A 45 -6.51 -14.84 0.70
N THR A 46 -5.77 -13.75 0.45
CA THR A 46 -4.44 -13.58 1.03
C THR A 46 -4.38 -12.39 1.98
N THR A 47 -3.30 -12.35 2.75
CA THR A 47 -3.04 -11.27 3.70
C THR A 47 -1.65 -10.70 3.42
N SER A 48 -1.54 -9.39 3.38
CA SER A 48 -0.23 -8.74 3.29
C SER A 48 0.57 -9.08 4.56
N THR A 49 1.88 -9.22 4.40
CA THR A 49 2.74 -9.56 5.54
C THR A 49 2.69 -8.44 6.58
N ALA A 50 2.40 -8.81 7.82
CA ALA A 50 2.37 -7.86 8.92
C ALA A 50 3.77 -7.29 9.15
N HIS A 51 3.88 -5.97 9.19
CA HIS A 51 5.16 -5.30 9.40
C HIS A 51 4.93 -3.89 9.97
N SER A 52 6.02 -3.29 10.43
CA SER A 52 6.01 -1.91 10.92
C SER A 52 7.25 -1.19 10.42
N HIS A 53 7.18 0.13 10.40
CA HIS A 53 8.29 0.98 9.97
C HIS A 53 8.16 2.34 10.65
N ASP A 54 9.20 3.17 10.52
CA ASP A 54 9.23 4.47 11.18
C ASP A 54 8.53 5.59 10.38
N GLU A 55 7.98 5.26 9.22
CA GLU A 55 7.29 6.21 8.37
C GLU A 55 5.80 6.26 8.73
N ASN A 56 5.18 7.41 8.47
CA ASN A 56 3.72 7.51 8.40
C ASN A 56 3.27 6.89 7.09
N GLU A 57 2.08 6.33 7.07
CA GLU A 57 1.53 5.73 5.85
C GLU A 57 0.02 5.90 5.79
N MET A 58 -0.50 6.04 4.57
CA MET A 58 -1.94 6.06 4.31
C MET A 58 -2.28 5.11 3.19
N PHE A 59 -3.36 4.37 3.38
CA PHE A 59 -3.96 3.55 2.33
C PHE A 59 -5.25 4.20 1.87
N PHE A 60 -5.43 4.27 0.54
CA PHE A 60 -6.66 4.75 -0.09
C PHE A 60 -7.25 3.55 -0.83
N ILE A 61 -8.34 2.98 -0.30
CA ILE A 61 -8.94 1.78 -0.88
C ILE A 61 -9.71 2.17 -2.14
N VAL A 62 -9.38 1.52 -3.26
CA VAL A 62 -9.94 1.84 -4.58
C VAL A 62 -10.94 0.79 -5.03
N GLU A 63 -10.60 -0.49 -4.90
CA GLU A 63 -11.45 -1.60 -5.31
C GLU A 63 -11.35 -2.74 -4.30
N GLY A 64 -12.46 -3.45 -4.12
CA GLY A 64 -12.50 -4.57 -3.21
C GLY A 64 -12.67 -4.15 -1.77
N SER A 65 -12.73 -5.12 -0.89
CA SER A 65 -12.86 -4.88 0.54
C SER A 65 -12.04 -5.91 1.31
N GLY A 66 -11.73 -5.59 2.54
CA GLY A 66 -10.95 -6.49 3.37
C GLY A 66 -10.96 -6.09 4.81
N THR A 67 -10.15 -6.76 5.60
CA THR A 67 -9.98 -6.46 7.01
C THR A 67 -8.61 -5.84 7.24
N MET A 68 -8.61 -4.59 7.68
CA MET A 68 -7.40 -3.88 8.05
C MET A 68 -7.10 -4.14 9.51
N ARG A 69 -5.83 -4.44 9.82
CA ARG A 69 -5.35 -4.61 11.19
C ARG A 69 -4.22 -3.65 11.45
N ILE A 70 -4.34 -2.91 12.55
CA ILE A 70 -3.28 -2.03 13.04
C ILE A 70 -3.12 -2.34 14.51
N ASP A 71 -1.96 -2.89 14.88
CA ASP A 71 -1.69 -3.43 16.21
C ASP A 71 -2.78 -4.42 16.61
N GLY A 72 -3.47 -4.25 17.69
CA GLY A 72 -4.52 -5.17 18.12
C GLY A 72 -5.92 -4.83 17.62
N GLU A 73 -6.03 -3.83 16.78
CA GLU A 73 -7.32 -3.34 16.31
C GLU A 73 -7.58 -3.83 14.88
N SER A 74 -8.82 -4.20 14.57
CA SER A 74 -9.18 -4.59 13.21
C SER A 74 -10.52 -3.98 12.80
N ARG A 75 -10.66 -3.71 11.51
CA ARG A 75 -11.87 -3.11 10.96
C ARG A 75 -11.99 -3.47 9.48
N THR A 76 -13.22 -3.68 9.02
CA THR A 76 -13.51 -3.86 7.60
C THR A 76 -13.36 -2.52 6.88
N VAL A 77 -12.68 -2.54 5.73
CA VAL A 77 -12.49 -1.36 4.88
C VAL A 77 -12.91 -1.69 3.46
N GLY A 78 -13.31 -0.68 2.71
CA GLY A 78 -13.74 -0.82 1.32
C GLY A 78 -13.51 0.44 0.52
N PRO A 79 -13.97 0.48 -0.75
CA PRO A 79 -13.72 1.62 -1.63
C PRO A 79 -14.17 2.94 -1.02
N GLY A 80 -13.30 3.93 -1.10
CA GLY A 80 -13.54 5.24 -0.52
C GLY A 80 -13.02 5.40 0.90
N ASP A 81 -12.59 4.31 1.54
CA ASP A 81 -12.00 4.42 2.87
C ASP A 81 -10.53 4.83 2.78
N THR A 82 -10.12 5.69 3.68
CA THR A 82 -8.74 6.08 3.86
C THR A 82 -8.29 5.62 5.24
N VAL A 83 -7.16 4.92 5.29
CA VAL A 83 -6.62 4.38 6.53
C VAL A 83 -5.31 5.09 6.84
N PHE A 84 -5.17 5.62 8.03
CA PHE A 84 -3.90 6.19 8.49
C PHE A 84 -3.18 5.20 9.39
N ILE A 85 -1.92 4.95 9.09
CA ILE A 85 -1.06 4.04 9.86
C ILE A 85 0.05 4.86 10.50
N PRO A 86 0.03 5.03 11.83
CA PRO A 86 1.08 5.78 12.53
C PRO A 86 2.43 5.03 12.47
N PRO A 87 3.54 5.74 12.63
CA PRO A 87 4.85 5.08 12.70
C PRO A 87 4.89 4.01 13.79
N PHE A 88 5.63 2.93 13.50
CA PHE A 88 5.88 1.82 14.43
C PHE A 88 4.68 0.95 14.77
N ASN A 89 3.52 1.21 14.17
CA ASN A 89 2.35 0.34 14.37
C ASN A 89 2.38 -0.80 13.36
N GLU A 90 2.31 -2.02 13.86
CA GLU A 90 2.27 -3.20 12.99
C GLU A 90 0.95 -3.25 12.25
N HIS A 91 1.00 -3.46 10.93
CA HIS A 91 -0.21 -3.45 10.12
C HIS A 91 -0.21 -4.53 9.06
N SER A 92 -1.41 -4.95 8.68
CA SER A 92 -1.65 -5.90 7.60
C SER A 92 -3.05 -5.71 7.05
N LEU A 93 -3.27 -6.19 5.83
CA LEU A 93 -4.57 -6.11 5.16
C LEU A 93 -4.89 -7.48 4.60
N THR A 94 -6.05 -8.01 4.99
CA THR A 94 -6.54 -9.30 4.50
C THR A 94 -7.63 -9.08 3.47
N ASN A 95 -7.49 -9.71 2.32
CA ASN A 95 -8.51 -9.71 1.29
C ASN A 95 -9.34 -11.00 1.43
N GLU A 96 -10.54 -10.86 1.95
CA GLU A 96 -11.43 -12.00 2.18
C GLU A 96 -12.42 -12.20 1.02
N GLY A 97 -12.33 -11.38 -0.01
CA GLY A 97 -13.21 -11.47 -1.17
C GLY A 97 -12.72 -12.40 -2.25
N ASP A 98 -13.43 -12.41 -3.37
CA ASP A 98 -13.12 -13.28 -4.52
C ASP A 98 -12.30 -12.58 -5.59
N ASP A 99 -12.21 -11.25 -5.55
CA ASP A 99 -11.46 -10.45 -6.51
C ASP A 99 -10.30 -9.75 -5.81
N ARG A 100 -9.37 -9.23 -6.59
CA ARG A 100 -8.25 -8.47 -6.04
C ARG A 100 -8.74 -7.24 -5.28
N LEU A 101 -8.06 -6.94 -4.18
CA LEU A 101 -8.23 -5.71 -3.44
C LEU A 101 -7.15 -4.76 -3.90
N LEU A 102 -7.52 -3.55 -4.31
CA LEU A 102 -6.60 -2.55 -4.84
C LEU A 102 -6.62 -1.30 -3.98
N PHE A 103 -5.44 -0.82 -3.64
CA PHE A 103 -5.31 0.44 -2.92
C PHE A 103 -4.08 1.22 -3.39
N LEU A 104 -4.11 2.52 -3.15
CA LEU A 104 -2.96 3.38 -3.31
C LEU A 104 -2.40 3.62 -1.91
N THR A 105 -1.10 3.45 -1.74
CA THR A 105 -0.44 3.82 -0.49
C THR A 105 0.51 4.97 -0.73
N ILE A 106 0.59 5.88 0.25
CA ILE A 106 1.63 6.89 0.29
C ILE A 106 2.27 6.86 1.67
N TRP A 107 3.58 7.11 1.73
CA TRP A 107 4.33 7.11 2.97
C TRP A 107 5.28 8.29 3.00
N TRP A 108 5.57 8.80 4.20
CA TRP A 108 6.43 9.97 4.38
C TRP A 108 7.03 9.97 5.78
N GLY A 109 8.07 10.78 5.95
CA GLY A 109 8.78 10.84 7.21
C GLY A 109 9.81 9.74 7.31
N GLY A 110 10.04 9.28 8.52
CA GLY A 110 11.10 8.32 8.76
C GLY A 110 12.42 9.02 9.01
N GLU A 111 13.25 8.39 9.82
CA GLU A 111 14.47 8.99 10.33
C GLU A 111 15.54 9.18 9.26
N ASP A 112 15.66 8.22 8.37
CA ASP A 112 16.68 8.23 7.34
C ASP A 112 16.15 8.56 5.96
N GLY A 113 14.85 8.89 5.85
CA GLY A 113 14.22 9.19 4.58
C GLY A 113 14.07 7.99 3.65
N ALA A 114 14.47 6.81 4.08
CA ALA A 114 14.32 5.63 3.26
C ALA A 114 12.88 5.14 3.28
N THR A 115 12.44 4.53 2.18
CA THR A 115 11.11 3.95 2.11
C THR A 115 11.21 2.45 2.34
N SER A 116 10.29 1.91 3.11
CA SER A 116 10.27 0.49 3.43
C SER A 116 9.23 -0.28 2.63
N GLU A 117 8.44 0.40 1.88
CA GLU A 117 7.40 -0.22 1.06
C GLU A 117 7.84 -0.41 -0.37
#